data_4898f6af0afb700c6107060e8b04f9b3
#
_entry.id   4898f6af0afb700c6107060e8b04f9b3
#
_cell.length_a   1.000
_cell.length_b   1.000
_cell.length_c   1.000
_cell.angle_alpha   90.00
_cell.angle_beta   90.00
_cell.angle_gamma   90.00
#
_symmetry.space_group_name_H-M   'P 1'
#
loop_
_entity.id
_entity.type
_entity.pdbx_description
1 polymer ?
#
loop_
_entity_poly.entity_id
_entity_poly.type
_entity_poly.pdbx_seq_one_letter_code
_entity_poly.pdbx_strand_id
1 'polypeptide(L)' 'QVIPASIVPNFAVDYLKAHNFAAEGVTKVERDRKGYEVELSTGVSFKFDKKGKFVKADD' A
#
# COMPACT_ATOMS: atom_id res chain seq x y z
N GLN A 1 -9.10 -0.46 -9.59
CA GLN A 1 -8.35 0.45 -10.48
C GLN A 1 -6.88 0.48 -10.07
N VAL A 2 -6.00 0.27 -11.01
CA VAL A 2 -4.56 0.29 -10.75
C VAL A 2 -4.05 1.72 -10.78
N ILE A 3 -3.28 2.08 -9.76
CA ILE A 3 -2.67 3.40 -9.65
C ILE A 3 -1.17 3.24 -9.90
N PRO A 4 -0.54 4.17 -10.64
CA PRO A 4 0.93 4.08 -10.84
C PRO A 4 1.67 4.01 -9.51
N ALA A 5 2.66 3.12 -9.43
CA ALA A 5 3.41 2.93 -8.19
C ALA A 5 4.15 4.20 -7.75
N SER A 6 4.39 5.12 -8.68
CA SER A 6 5.03 6.40 -8.36
C SER A 6 4.09 7.34 -7.59
N ILE A 7 2.79 7.05 -7.55
CA ILE A 7 1.80 7.88 -6.86
C ILE A 7 1.24 7.06 -5.70
N VAL A 8 2.05 6.91 -4.65
CA VAL A 8 1.64 6.17 -3.45
C VAL A 8 0.82 7.09 -2.55
N PRO A 9 -0.36 6.66 -2.07
CA PRO A 9 -1.15 7.47 -1.15
C PRO A 9 -0.37 7.80 0.12
N ASN A 10 -0.60 8.99 0.67
CA ASN A 10 0.13 9.44 1.85
C ASN A 10 -0.03 8.50 3.04
N PHE A 11 -1.23 7.96 3.23
CA PHE A 11 -1.48 7.03 4.34
C PHE A 11 -0.64 5.75 4.19
N ALA A 12 -0.44 5.29 2.96
CA ALA A 12 0.38 4.11 2.72
C ALA A 12 1.86 4.41 2.98
N VAL A 13 2.33 5.58 2.56
CA VAL A 13 3.70 6.01 2.82
C VAL A 13 3.95 6.11 4.32
N ASP A 14 3.02 6.71 5.05
CA ASP A 14 3.14 6.84 6.51
C ASP A 14 3.20 5.48 7.19
N TYR A 15 2.35 4.54 6.75
CA TYR A 15 2.36 3.19 7.31
C TYR A 15 3.69 2.50 7.06
N LEU A 16 4.19 2.59 5.83
CA LEU A 16 5.45 1.95 5.47
C LEU A 16 6.61 2.52 6.28
N LYS A 17 6.66 3.83 6.47
CA LYS A 17 7.69 4.47 7.28
C LYS A 17 7.63 4.05 8.74
N ALA A 18 6.42 3.93 9.28
CA ALA A 18 6.23 3.54 10.67
C ALA A 18 6.70 2.11 10.93
N HIS A 19 6.70 1.28 9.90
CA HIS A 19 7.12 -0.11 10.01
C HIS A 19 8.45 -0.40 9.34
N ASN A 20 9.23 0.65 9.05
CA ASN A 20 10.59 0.55 8.49
C ASN A 20 10.63 -0.08 7.09
N PHE A 21 9.57 0.08 6.32
CA PHE A 21 9.55 -0.34 4.92
C PHE A 21 9.90 0.85 4.03
N ALA A 22 10.61 0.58 2.93
CA ALA A 22 10.96 1.62 1.98
C ALA A 22 9.78 1.87 1.04
N ALA A 23 9.34 3.13 0.96
CA ALA A 23 8.26 3.50 0.05
C ALA A 23 8.65 3.25 -1.41
N GLU A 24 9.93 3.31 -1.73
CA GLU A 24 10.42 3.02 -3.07
C GLU A 24 10.29 1.54 -3.46
N GLY A 25 10.04 0.67 -2.48
CA GLY A 25 9.83 -0.74 -2.72
C GLY A 25 8.45 -1.10 -3.25
N VAL A 26 7.56 -0.11 -3.35
CA VAL A 26 6.21 -0.33 -3.86
C VAL A 26 6.25 -0.62 -5.35
N THR A 27 5.72 -1.78 -5.75
CA THR A 27 5.66 -2.17 -7.16
C THR A 27 4.26 -2.01 -7.75
N LYS A 28 3.25 -1.96 -6.90
CA LYS A 28 1.88 -1.85 -7.37
C LYS A 28 0.99 -1.23 -6.31
N VAL A 29 0.09 -0.36 -6.74
CA VAL A 29 -0.97 0.19 -5.87
C VAL A 29 -2.29 -0.03 -6.60
N GLU A 30 -3.24 -0.65 -5.93
CA GLU A 30 -4.56 -0.91 -6.52
C GLU A 30 -5.64 -0.36 -5.62
N ARG A 31 -6.64 0.26 -6.23
CA ARG A 31 -7.82 0.76 -5.52
C ARG A 31 -9.05 -0.02 -5.98
N ASP A 32 -9.83 -0.49 -5.02
CA ASP A 32 -11.09 -1.16 -5.31
C ASP A 32 -12.19 -0.61 -4.41
N ARG A 33 -13.36 -1.28 -4.44
CA ARG A 33 -14.53 -0.85 -3.66
C ARG A 33 -14.32 -0.92 -2.16
N LYS A 34 -13.45 -1.82 -1.73
CA LYS A 34 -13.19 -2.05 -0.30
C LYS A 34 -12.08 -1.16 0.24
N GLY A 35 -11.26 -0.61 -0.63
CA GLY A 35 -10.17 0.23 -0.21
C GLY A 35 -8.98 0.13 -1.15
N TYR A 36 -7.78 0.03 -0.57
CA TYR A 36 -6.54 0.04 -1.34
C TYR A 36 -5.70 -1.18 -1.05
N GLU A 37 -4.92 -1.58 -2.03
CA GLU A 37 -3.91 -2.63 -1.85
C GLU A 37 -2.57 -2.10 -2.35
N VAL A 38 -1.53 -2.24 -1.52
CA VAL A 38 -0.18 -1.81 -1.85
C VAL A 38 0.72 -3.04 -1.85
N GLU A 39 1.40 -3.29 -2.97
CA GLU A 39 2.30 -4.44 -3.13
C GLU A 39 3.73 -3.98 -3.16
N LEU A 40 4.59 -4.70 -2.43
CA LEU A 40 6.02 -4.41 -2.38
C LEU A 40 6.81 -5.40 -3.23
N SER A 41 8.01 -4.99 -3.64
CA SER A 41 8.92 -5.83 -4.42
C SER A 41 9.36 -7.10 -3.68
N THR A 42 9.23 -7.11 -2.36
CA THR A 42 9.55 -8.26 -1.54
C THR A 42 8.48 -9.36 -1.57
N GLY A 43 7.34 -9.08 -2.20
CA GLY A 43 6.22 -10.01 -2.24
C GLY A 43 5.18 -9.77 -1.16
N VAL A 44 5.42 -8.82 -0.27
CA VAL A 44 4.48 -8.46 0.78
C VAL A 44 3.45 -7.49 0.22
N SER A 45 2.19 -7.67 0.60
CA SER A 45 1.14 -6.72 0.26
C SER A 45 0.39 -6.27 1.50
N PHE A 46 -0.05 -5.02 1.47
CA PHE A 46 -0.81 -4.42 2.57
C PHE A 46 -2.17 -3.99 2.06
N LYS A 47 -3.20 -4.20 2.85
CA LYS A 47 -4.54 -3.77 2.51
C LYS A 47 -5.00 -2.67 3.44
N PHE A 48 -5.59 -1.64 2.86
CA PHE A 48 -6.13 -0.48 3.57
C PHE A 48 -7.59 -0.31 3.21
N ASP A 49 -8.38 0.27 4.12
CA ASP A 49 -9.77 0.56 3.83
C ASP A 49 -9.91 1.87 3.04
N LYS A 50 -11.15 2.26 2.76
CA LYS A 50 -11.43 3.49 1.99
C LYS A 50 -10.92 4.74 2.69
N LYS A 51 -10.78 4.69 4.01
CA LYS A 51 -10.32 5.83 4.81
C LYS A 51 -8.81 5.87 4.93
N GLY A 52 -8.12 4.86 4.41
CA GLY A 52 -6.68 4.77 4.53
C GLY A 52 -6.21 4.06 5.77
N LYS A 53 -7.10 3.36 6.45
CA LYS A 53 -6.75 2.62 7.64
C LYS A 53 -6.24 1.23 7.29
N PHE A 54 -5.19 0.78 7.97
CA PHE A 54 -4.63 -0.53 7.74
C PHE A 54 -5.64 -1.62 8.08
N VAL A 55 -5.81 -2.59 7.17
CA VAL A 55 -6.71 -3.73 7.37
C VAL A 55 -5.91 -4.99 7.67
N LYS A 56 -5.02 -5.37 6.75
CA LYS A 56 -4.19 -6.55 6.96
C LYS A 56 -2.98 -6.54 6.04
N ALA A 57 -2.01 -7.37 6.37
CA ALA A 57 -0.83 -7.60 5.56
C ALA A 57 -0.77 -9.05 5.13
N ASP A 58 -0.40 -9.28 3.88
CA ASP A 58 -0.16 -10.61 3.31
C ASP A 58 1.24 -10.69 2.74
N ASP A 59 1.86 -11.83 2.88
CA ASP A 59 3.16 -12.05 2.23
C ASP A 59 3.21 -13.37 1.48
#